data_ae84aa9efa08f68d0b2669ad9be07065
#
_entry.id   ae84aa9efa08f68d0b2669ad9be07065
#
_cell.length_a   1.000
_cell.length_b   1.000
_cell.length_c   1.000
_cell.angle_alpha   90.00
_cell.angle_beta   90.00
_cell.angle_gamma   90.00
#
_symmetry.space_group_name_H-M   'P 1'
#
loop_
_entity.id
_entity.type
_entity.pdbx_description
1 polymer ?
#
loop_
_entity_poly.entity_id
_entity_poly.type
_entity_poly.pdbx_seq_one_letter_code
_entity_poly.pdbx_strand_id
1 'polypeptide(L)' 'MILDKLISKFKPNPNLTRTIEQIDFTVRTYNLLKRQGIATVGDLIKLSWNDLAMFRRMHRRGIEEVERVLKGLGLGLREE' A
#
# COMPACT_ATOMS: atom_id res chain seq x y z
N MET A 1 31.13 1.20 -7.04
CA MET A 1 31.58 1.80 -5.80
C MET A 1 30.60 1.49 -4.68
N ILE A 2 31.12 1.43 -3.47
CA ILE A 2 30.31 1.04 -2.31
C ILE A 2 29.12 1.97 -2.13
N LEU A 3 29.34 3.27 -2.28
CA LEU A 3 28.28 4.27 -2.12
C LEU A 3 27.15 4.08 -3.12
N ASP A 4 27.50 3.79 -4.37
CA ASP A 4 26.49 3.55 -5.40
C ASP A 4 25.66 2.30 -5.12
N LYS A 5 26.31 1.26 -4.59
CA LYS A 5 25.60 0.04 -4.20
C LYS A 5 24.62 0.31 -3.06
N LEU A 6 25.02 1.13 -2.09
CA LEU A 6 24.16 1.50 -0.98
C LEU A 6 22.96 2.31 -1.46
N ILE A 7 23.20 3.27 -2.35
CA ILE A 7 22.12 4.08 -2.93
C ILE A 7 21.15 3.19 -3.70
N SER A 8 21.66 2.27 -4.51
CA SER A 8 20.81 1.34 -5.27
C SER A 8 19.98 0.46 -4.35
N LYS A 9 20.57 0.03 -3.24
CA LYS A 9 19.89 -0.85 -2.29
C LYS A 9 18.72 -0.15 -1.61
N PHE A 10 18.81 1.18 -1.39
CA PHE A 10 17.79 1.96 -0.73
C PHE A 10 16.96 2.78 -1.72
N LYS A 11 17.12 2.53 -3.00
CA LYS A 11 16.34 3.22 -4.01
C LYS A 11 14.87 2.93 -3.81
N PRO A 12 14.00 3.94 -3.72
CA PRO A 12 12.58 3.71 -3.50
C PRO A 12 11.95 2.97 -4.69
N ASN A 13 10.97 2.12 -4.37
CA ASN A 13 10.20 1.44 -5.38
C ASN A 13 9.38 2.49 -6.15
N PRO A 14 9.45 2.51 -7.50
CA PRO A 14 8.73 3.51 -8.28
C PRO A 14 7.22 3.46 -8.10
N ASN A 15 6.68 2.34 -7.61
CA ASN A 15 5.25 2.22 -7.35
C ASN A 15 4.78 3.03 -6.15
N LEU A 16 5.71 3.48 -5.28
CA LEU A 16 5.34 4.24 -4.08
C LEU A 16 4.64 5.56 -4.38
N THR A 17 4.97 6.18 -5.51
CA THR A 17 4.38 7.46 -5.89
C THR A 17 3.10 7.33 -6.70
N ARG A 18 2.72 6.09 -7.06
CA ARG A 18 1.48 5.87 -7.79
C ARG A 18 0.29 6.16 -6.87
N THR A 19 -0.71 6.81 -7.44
CA THR A 19 -1.94 7.08 -6.70
C THR A 19 -2.80 5.83 -6.68
N ILE A 20 -3.70 5.72 -5.71
CA ILE A 20 -4.58 4.55 -5.65
C ILE A 20 -5.54 4.50 -6.83
N GLU A 21 -5.79 5.64 -7.50
CA GLU A 21 -6.56 5.67 -8.76
C GLU A 21 -5.90 4.90 -9.89
N GLN A 22 -4.57 4.80 -9.84
CA GLN A 22 -3.79 4.10 -10.85
C GLN A 22 -3.67 2.60 -10.57
N ILE A 23 -4.22 2.15 -9.46
CA ILE A 23 -4.14 0.77 -9.00
C ILE A 23 -5.50 0.11 -9.16
N ASP A 24 -5.47 -1.18 -9.43
CA ASP A 24 -6.66 -1.97 -9.75
C ASP A 24 -7.38 -2.48 -8.50
N PHE A 25 -7.84 -1.56 -7.67
CA PHE A 25 -8.68 -1.93 -6.53
C PHE A 25 -10.13 -2.06 -6.96
N THR A 26 -10.90 -2.89 -6.27
CA THR A 26 -12.35 -2.87 -6.43
C THR A 26 -12.88 -1.51 -5.98
N VAL A 27 -14.02 -1.12 -6.54
CA VAL A 27 -14.64 0.18 -6.23
C VAL A 27 -14.85 0.33 -4.72
N ARG A 28 -15.30 -0.74 -4.07
CA ARG A 28 -15.56 -0.74 -2.63
C ARG A 28 -14.31 -0.43 -1.82
N THR A 29 -13.22 -1.14 -2.11
CA THR A 29 -11.94 -0.93 -1.41
C THR A 29 -11.39 0.45 -1.72
N TYR A 30 -11.42 0.85 -2.99
CA TYR A 30 -10.98 2.16 -3.43
C TYR A 30 -11.68 3.28 -2.63
N ASN A 31 -13.01 3.24 -2.60
CA ASN A 31 -13.79 4.27 -1.90
C ASN A 31 -13.45 4.32 -0.42
N LEU A 32 -13.25 3.17 0.18
CA LEU A 32 -12.94 3.08 1.60
C LEU A 32 -11.57 3.69 1.90
N LEU A 33 -10.57 3.38 1.09
CA LEU A 33 -9.24 3.94 1.23
C LEU A 33 -9.25 5.46 1.06
N LYS A 34 -10.00 5.96 0.08
CA LYS A 34 -10.11 7.41 -0.15
C LYS A 34 -10.73 8.11 1.04
N ARG A 35 -11.74 7.52 1.67
CA ARG A 35 -12.37 8.08 2.85
C ARG A 35 -11.40 8.21 4.03
N GLN A 36 -10.42 7.32 4.09
CA GLN A 36 -9.42 7.35 5.14
C GLN A 36 -8.27 8.30 4.83
N GLY A 37 -8.35 9.02 3.73
CA GLY A 37 -7.32 9.97 3.35
C GLY A 37 -6.09 9.34 2.70
N ILE A 38 -6.20 8.09 2.27
CA ILE A 38 -5.10 7.40 1.60
C ILE A 38 -5.09 7.78 0.14
N ALA A 39 -4.02 8.41 -0.31
CA ALA A 39 -3.93 8.93 -1.68
C ALA A 39 -2.97 8.12 -2.55
N THR A 40 -1.90 7.59 -1.96
CA THR A 40 -0.84 6.92 -2.72
C THR A 40 -0.54 5.53 -2.15
N VAL A 41 0.15 4.73 -2.95
CA VAL A 41 0.66 3.43 -2.49
C VAL A 41 1.61 3.62 -1.31
N GLY A 42 2.41 4.70 -1.34
CA GLY A 42 3.30 5.02 -0.23
C GLY A 42 2.57 5.24 1.08
N ASP A 43 1.39 5.86 1.03
CA ASP A 43 0.55 6.01 2.22
C ASP A 43 0.08 4.65 2.73
N LEU A 44 -0.25 3.76 1.81
CA LEU A 44 -0.81 2.46 2.13
C LEU A 44 0.19 1.55 2.84
N ILE A 45 1.45 1.57 2.42
CA ILE A 45 2.46 0.69 3.01
C ILE A 45 2.88 1.13 4.42
N LYS A 46 2.47 2.32 4.85
CA LYS A 46 2.70 2.77 6.22
C LYS A 46 1.73 2.13 7.20
N LEU A 47 0.70 1.47 6.69
CA LEU A 47 -0.33 0.85 7.50
C LEU A 47 -0.05 -0.63 7.69
N SER A 48 -0.42 -1.13 8.88
CA SER A 48 -0.35 -2.55 9.18
C SER A 48 -1.70 -3.20 8.92
N TRP A 49 -1.74 -4.53 9.01
CA TRP A 49 -3.01 -5.27 8.97
C TRP A 49 -3.99 -4.73 10.01
N ASN A 50 -3.51 -4.53 11.24
CA ASN A 50 -4.38 -4.03 12.32
C ASN A 50 -4.89 -2.63 12.05
N ASP A 51 -4.05 -1.77 11.48
CA ASP A 51 -4.48 -0.41 11.11
C ASP A 51 -5.65 -0.47 10.14
N LEU A 52 -5.54 -1.32 9.12
CA LEU A 52 -6.63 -1.47 8.15
C LEU A 52 -7.88 -2.08 8.80
N ALA A 53 -7.68 -3.05 9.69
CA ALA A 53 -8.79 -3.70 10.37
C ALA A 53 -9.57 -2.74 11.25
N MET A 54 -8.95 -1.65 11.71
CA MET A 54 -9.61 -0.64 12.52
C MET A 54 -10.43 0.36 11.70
N PHE A 55 -10.25 0.38 10.39
CA PHE A 55 -11.03 1.27 9.53
C PHE A 55 -12.48 0.82 9.53
N ARG A 56 -13.37 1.78 9.70
CA ARG A 56 -14.80 1.52 9.66
C ARG A 56 -15.19 0.90 8.32
N ARG A 57 -15.94 -0.18 8.35
CA ARG A 57 -16.42 -0.91 7.16
C ARG A 57 -15.35 -1.65 6.38
N MET A 58 -14.13 -1.72 6.92
CA MET A 58 -13.11 -2.54 6.29
C MET A 58 -13.32 -4.00 6.70
N HIS A 59 -13.48 -4.86 5.73
CA HIS A 59 -13.63 -6.29 5.95
C HIS A 59 -12.33 -7.01 5.63
N ARG A 60 -12.20 -8.21 6.17
CA ARG A 60 -11.03 -9.04 5.93
C ARG A 60 -10.71 -9.16 4.44
N ARG A 61 -11.72 -9.33 3.59
CA ARG A 61 -11.52 -9.45 2.15
C ARG A 61 -10.88 -8.20 1.55
N GLY A 62 -11.25 -7.03 2.06
CA GLY A 62 -10.65 -5.78 1.62
C GLY A 62 -9.18 -5.70 1.99
N ILE A 63 -8.82 -6.13 3.19
CA ILE A 63 -7.43 -6.15 3.64
C ILE A 63 -6.62 -7.15 2.80
N GLU A 64 -7.19 -8.31 2.54
CA GLU A 64 -6.55 -9.33 1.71
C GLU A 64 -6.33 -8.82 0.28
N GLU A 65 -7.29 -8.06 -0.22
CA GLU A 65 -7.15 -7.43 -1.54
C GLU A 65 -5.98 -6.46 -1.55
N VAL A 66 -5.87 -5.62 -0.53
CA VAL A 66 -4.77 -4.66 -0.39
C VAL A 66 -3.42 -5.40 -0.35
N GLU A 67 -3.33 -6.45 0.45
CA GLU A 67 -2.11 -7.24 0.53
C GLU A 67 -1.71 -7.84 -0.81
N ARG A 68 -2.68 -8.41 -1.52
CA ARG A 68 -2.44 -9.04 -2.81
C ARG A 68 -1.96 -8.02 -3.84
N VAL A 69 -2.60 -6.87 -3.86
CA VAL A 69 -2.22 -5.79 -4.79
C VAL A 69 -0.83 -5.29 -4.49
N LEU A 70 -0.51 -5.04 -3.22
CA LEU A 70 0.82 -4.59 -2.82
C LEU A 70 1.89 -5.63 -3.15
N LYS A 71 1.59 -6.89 -2.95
CA LYS A 71 2.51 -7.97 -3.28
C LYS A 71 2.83 -7.97 -4.78
N GLY A 72 1.83 -7.74 -5.61
CA GLY A 72 2.02 -7.62 -7.05
C GLY A 72 2.91 -6.44 -7.45
N LEU A 73 3.01 -5.44 -6.59
CA LEU A 73 3.86 -4.26 -6.81
C LEU A 73 5.24 -4.42 -6.16
N GLY A 74 5.52 -5.57 -5.57
CA GLY A 74 6.76 -5.81 -4.86
C GLY A 74 6.81 -5.16 -3.48
N LEU A 75 5.65 -4.93 -2.89
CA LEU A 75 5.51 -4.22 -1.61
C LEU A 75 4.67 -5.04 -0.63
N GLY A 76 4.46 -4.49 0.55
CA GLY A 76 3.61 -5.11 1.56
C GLY A 76 3.22 -4.11 2.62
N LEU A 77 2.26 -4.51 3.46
CA LEU A 77 1.85 -3.71 4.59
C LEU A 77 2.97 -3.65 5.63
N ARG A 78 2.94 -2.61 6.45
CA ARG A 78 3.89 -2.48 7.55
C ARG A 78 3.71 -3.65 8.52
N GLU A 79 4.81 -4.25 8.93
CA GLU A 79 4.77 -5.31 9.94
C GLU A 79 4.52 -4.70 11.33
N GLU A 80 3.85 -5.46 12.16
CA GLU A 80 3.51 -5.03 13.53
C GLU A 80 4.55 -5.41 14.54
#